data_c5d6dca8a254d6cb1c8df3937168d107
#
_entry.id   c5d6dca8a254d6cb1c8df3937168d107
#
_cell.length_a   1.000
_cell.length_b   1.000
_cell.length_c   1.000
_cell.angle_alpha   90.00
_cell.angle_beta   90.00
_cell.angle_gamma   90.00
#
_symmetry.space_group_name_H-M   'P 1'
#
loop_
_entity.id
_entity.type
_entity.pdbx_description
1 polymer ?
#
loop_
_entity_poly.entity_id
_entity_poly.type
_entity_poly.pdbx_seq_one_letter_code
_entity_poly.pdbx_strand_id
1 'polypeptide(L)'
;KRSVQKINPESLSIPGVGETTCSIILGSLGNVKRFRDGKAITGYAGLDPIVTQSGKSVNRTGHISKRGNKYLRTALINAALVGIRCNPVLKARYHHLRNKGKSHLEALVACARKLLLIIYSVEKNGKRFYVPSYIQNQ
;
A
#
# COMPACT_ATOMS: atom_id res chain seq x y z
N LYS A 1 19.88 -0.93 -5.82
CA LYS A 1 19.58 -0.86 -7.18
C LYS A 1 19.85 -2.15 -7.94
N ARG A 2 21.04 -2.64 -7.79
CA ARG A 2 21.36 -3.87 -8.39
C ARG A 2 20.51 -4.99 -7.88
N SER A 3 20.21 -4.98 -6.61
CA SER A 3 19.40 -6.03 -6.02
C SER A 3 18.01 -6.07 -6.62
N VAL A 4 17.44 -4.94 -6.91
CA VAL A 4 16.12 -4.92 -7.52
C VAL A 4 16.17 -5.50 -8.91
N GLN A 5 17.19 -5.17 -9.65
CA GLN A 5 17.33 -5.68 -10.98
C GLN A 5 17.54 -7.15 -11.02
N LYS A 6 18.34 -7.65 -10.08
CA LYS A 6 18.63 -9.04 -10.08
C LYS A 6 17.51 -9.87 -9.61
N ILE A 7 16.81 -9.42 -8.62
CA ILE A 7 15.90 -10.28 -7.94
C ILE A 7 14.56 -10.40 -8.61
N ASN A 8 14.17 -9.46 -9.40
CA ASN A 8 12.87 -9.53 -10.03
C ASN A 8 11.80 -9.71 -8.94
N PRO A 9 11.57 -8.68 -8.15
CA PRO A 9 10.73 -8.78 -6.97
C PRO A 9 9.32 -9.27 -7.27
N GLU A 10 8.76 -9.99 -6.31
CA GLU A 10 7.40 -10.51 -6.44
C GLU A 10 6.38 -9.36 -6.54
N SER A 11 6.70 -8.21 -5.99
CA SER A 11 5.79 -7.07 -6.07
C SER A 11 5.52 -6.60 -7.48
N LEU A 12 6.38 -6.94 -8.43
CA LEU A 12 6.13 -6.59 -9.82
C LEU A 12 4.93 -7.35 -10.38
N SER A 13 4.49 -8.41 -9.72
CA SER A 13 3.31 -9.13 -10.18
C SER A 13 2.01 -8.43 -9.78
N ILE A 14 2.09 -7.39 -8.94
CA ILE A 14 0.90 -6.68 -8.47
C ILE A 14 0.47 -5.66 -9.51
N PRO A 15 -0.77 -5.74 -10.02
CA PRO A 15 -1.22 -4.75 -10.99
C PRO A 15 -1.18 -3.34 -10.41
N GLY A 16 -0.59 -2.43 -11.13
CA GLY A 16 -0.43 -1.05 -10.67
C GLY A 16 0.95 -0.75 -10.15
N VAL A 17 1.79 -1.76 -9.95
CA VAL A 17 3.14 -1.58 -9.44
C VAL A 17 4.13 -1.82 -10.58
N GLY A 18 4.62 -0.75 -11.18
CA GLY A 18 5.61 -0.85 -12.25
C GLY A 18 7.02 -0.90 -11.68
N GLU A 19 8.00 -1.00 -12.54
CA GLU A 19 9.39 -1.12 -12.12
C GLU A 19 9.89 0.06 -11.30
N THR A 20 9.62 1.27 -11.76
CA THR A 20 10.07 2.45 -11.06
C THR A 20 9.44 2.56 -9.68
N THR A 21 8.12 2.36 -9.65
CA THR A 21 7.39 2.42 -8.39
C THR A 21 7.86 1.33 -7.44
N CYS A 22 8.06 0.13 -7.96
CA CYS A 22 8.53 -0.98 -7.16
C CYS A 22 9.91 -0.66 -6.55
N SER A 23 10.79 -0.08 -7.34
CA SER A 23 12.11 0.29 -6.85
C SER A 23 12.04 1.31 -5.71
N ILE A 24 11.19 2.30 -5.87
CA ILE A 24 11.04 3.32 -4.84
C ILE A 24 10.49 2.71 -3.56
N ILE A 25 9.46 1.89 -3.70
CA ILE A 25 8.81 1.30 -2.54
C ILE A 25 9.76 0.34 -1.82
N LEU A 26 10.35 -0.59 -2.55
CA LEU A 26 11.22 -1.56 -1.92
C LEU A 26 12.51 -0.93 -1.42
N GLY A 27 13.01 0.07 -2.11
CA GLY A 27 14.18 0.79 -1.65
C GLY A 27 13.92 1.51 -0.33
N SER A 28 12.71 2.05 -0.18
CA SER A 28 12.34 2.74 1.05
C SER A 28 12.09 1.78 2.20
N LEU A 29 11.52 0.61 1.91
CA LEU A 29 11.20 -0.36 2.94
C LEU A 29 12.42 -1.13 3.42
N GLY A 30 13.37 -1.36 2.55
CA GLY A 30 14.50 -2.23 2.84
C GLY A 30 14.01 -3.66 2.94
N ASN A 31 14.53 -4.41 3.89
CA ASN A 31 14.12 -5.81 4.06
C ASN A 31 12.78 -5.84 4.76
N VAL A 32 11.75 -6.29 4.07
CA VAL A 32 10.40 -6.29 4.66
C VAL A 32 10.29 -7.19 5.88
N LYS A 33 11.19 -8.16 6.00
CA LYS A 33 11.15 -9.07 7.15
C LYS A 33 11.53 -8.39 8.45
N ARG A 34 12.10 -7.19 8.40
CA ARG A 34 12.42 -6.47 9.62
C ARG A 34 11.17 -5.92 10.31
N PHE A 35 10.06 -5.86 9.59
CA PHE A 35 8.81 -5.40 10.19
C PHE A 35 8.12 -6.59 10.85
N ARG A 36 7.68 -6.39 12.08
CA ARG A 36 7.08 -7.46 12.84
C ARG A 36 5.73 -7.89 12.26
N ASP A 37 4.94 -6.96 11.79
CA ASP A 37 3.62 -7.26 11.26
C ASP A 37 3.16 -6.13 10.36
N GLY A 38 1.94 -6.26 9.86
CA GLY A 38 1.37 -5.27 8.96
C GLY A 38 1.19 -3.92 9.60
N LYS A 39 0.88 -3.90 10.88
CA LYS A 39 0.70 -2.66 11.59
C LYS A 39 2.00 -1.87 11.66
N ALA A 40 3.10 -2.55 11.88
CA ALA A 40 4.40 -1.90 11.93
C ALA A 40 4.76 -1.27 10.60
N ILE A 41 4.50 -1.98 9.50
CA ILE A 41 4.88 -1.46 8.20
C ILE A 41 3.96 -0.32 7.76
N THR A 42 2.67 -0.37 8.08
CA THR A 42 1.77 0.73 7.73
C THR A 42 2.08 1.97 8.55
N GLY A 43 2.49 1.78 9.81
CA GLY A 43 2.92 2.90 10.63
C GLY A 43 4.18 3.54 10.08
N TYR A 44 5.12 2.73 9.63
CA TYR A 44 6.35 3.22 9.04
C TYR A 44 6.07 4.09 7.82
N ALA A 45 5.10 3.69 7.01
CA ALA A 45 4.75 4.44 5.81
C ALA A 45 3.84 5.65 6.09
N GLY A 46 3.38 5.79 7.31
CA GLY A 46 2.49 6.88 7.64
C GLY A 46 1.07 6.68 7.13
N LEU A 47 0.67 5.43 6.99
CA LEU A 47 -0.66 5.08 6.48
C LEU A 47 -1.50 4.39 7.54
N ASP A 48 -1.13 4.53 8.79
CA ASP A 48 -1.83 3.89 9.90
C ASP A 48 -3.27 4.42 9.95
N PRO A 49 -4.27 3.55 10.04
CA PRO A 49 -5.66 4.00 10.06
C PRO A 49 -6.02 4.88 11.26
N ILE A 50 -5.30 4.76 12.33
CA ILE A 50 -5.55 5.57 13.50
C ILE A 50 -5.43 7.04 13.16
N VAL A 51 -4.59 7.36 12.21
CA VAL A 51 -4.36 8.73 11.79
C VAL A 51 -5.63 9.35 11.26
N THR A 52 -6.49 8.59 10.64
CA THR A 52 -7.67 9.12 9.99
C THR A 52 -8.92 9.03 10.83
N GLN A 53 -8.85 8.35 11.97
CA GLN A 53 -10.03 8.16 12.76
C GLN A 53 -10.41 9.28 13.67
N SER A 54 -9.46 9.93 14.22
CA SER A 54 -9.71 10.92 15.23
C SER A 54 -9.59 12.30 14.64
N GLY A 55 -10.67 13.04 14.58
CA GLY A 55 -10.66 14.37 14.04
C GLY A 55 -9.72 15.28 14.76
N LYS A 56 -9.66 15.22 16.06
CA LYS A 56 -8.78 16.02 16.80
C LYS A 56 -7.36 15.63 16.65
N SER A 57 -7.13 14.37 16.63
CA SER A 57 -5.79 13.88 16.49
C SER A 57 -5.27 14.03 15.11
N VAL A 58 -6.12 14.30 14.17
CA VAL A 58 -5.68 14.41 12.80
C VAL A 58 -4.55 15.40 12.66
N ASN A 59 -4.65 16.52 13.29
CA ASN A 59 -3.58 17.50 13.19
C ASN A 59 -2.30 17.00 13.77
N ARG A 60 -2.35 16.36 14.90
CA ARG A 60 -1.15 15.81 15.47
C ARG A 60 -0.68 14.63 14.72
N THR A 61 -1.62 13.85 14.22
CA THR A 61 -1.21 12.69 13.46
C THR A 61 -0.68 13.11 12.11
N GLY A 62 -1.15 14.19 11.56
CA GLY A 62 -0.51 14.72 10.39
C GLY A 62 0.95 14.94 10.65
N HIS A 63 1.25 15.37 11.85
CA HIS A 63 2.61 15.56 12.29
C HIS A 63 3.32 14.22 12.42
N ILE A 64 2.67 13.24 12.97
CA ILE A 64 3.24 11.91 13.10
C ILE A 64 3.46 11.31 11.72
N SER A 65 2.55 11.51 10.82
CA SER A 65 2.71 11.02 9.46
C SER A 65 3.94 11.56 8.81
N LYS A 66 4.36 12.73 9.17
CA LYS A 66 5.56 13.27 8.61
C LYS A 66 6.78 12.51 9.01
N ARG A 67 6.72 11.80 10.12
CA ARG A 67 7.85 11.00 10.54
C ARG A 67 7.96 9.75 9.70
N GLY A 68 6.87 9.34 9.05
CA GLY A 68 6.96 8.23 8.14
C GLY A 68 7.70 8.67 6.89
N ASN A 69 8.04 7.75 6.07
CA ASN A 69 8.78 8.03 4.86
C ASN A 69 7.84 8.67 3.84
N LYS A 70 8.03 9.97 3.64
CA LYS A 70 7.23 10.75 2.74
C LYS A 70 7.26 10.22 1.30
N TYR A 71 8.43 9.82 0.85
CA TYR A 71 8.55 9.32 -0.51
C TYR A 71 7.86 7.99 -0.69
N LEU A 72 7.94 7.15 0.33
CA LEU A 72 7.26 5.87 0.31
C LEU A 72 5.75 6.07 0.27
N ARG A 73 5.25 6.98 1.10
CA ARG A 73 3.81 7.24 1.15
C ARG A 73 3.30 7.77 -0.18
N THR A 74 4.04 8.70 -0.78
CA THR A 74 3.64 9.26 -2.06
C THR A 74 3.64 8.17 -3.14
N ALA A 75 4.66 7.33 -3.16
CA ALA A 75 4.72 6.26 -4.15
C ALA A 75 3.56 5.29 -3.98
N LEU A 76 3.20 4.98 -2.75
CA LEU A 76 2.09 4.07 -2.49
C LEU A 76 0.75 4.67 -2.89
N ILE A 77 0.55 5.95 -2.64
CA ILE A 77 -0.69 6.60 -3.02
C ILE A 77 -0.80 6.68 -4.54
N ASN A 78 0.29 6.99 -5.22
CA ASN A 78 0.28 7.04 -6.66
C ASN A 78 0.03 5.65 -7.27
N ALA A 79 0.63 4.63 -6.68
CA ALA A 79 0.41 3.27 -7.15
C ALA A 79 -1.03 2.83 -6.89
N ALA A 80 -1.61 3.26 -5.76
CA ALA A 80 -2.99 2.93 -5.48
C ALA A 80 -3.94 3.60 -6.46
N LEU A 81 -3.62 4.82 -6.85
CA LEU A 81 -4.43 5.55 -7.81
C LEU A 81 -4.52 4.81 -9.14
N VAL A 82 -3.40 4.26 -9.58
CA VAL A 82 -3.39 3.41 -10.77
C VAL A 82 -4.11 2.10 -10.48
N GLY A 83 -3.84 1.54 -9.31
CA GLY A 83 -4.35 0.22 -8.93
C GLY A 83 -5.86 0.14 -8.84
N ILE A 84 -6.53 1.23 -8.45
CA ILE A 84 -7.99 1.17 -8.37
C ILE A 84 -8.62 0.98 -9.75
N ARG A 85 -7.84 1.14 -10.80
CA ARG A 85 -8.33 0.90 -12.15
C ARG A 85 -7.97 -0.47 -12.66
N CYS A 86 -6.85 -1.01 -12.29
CA CYS A 86 -6.36 -2.26 -12.87
C CYS A 86 -6.18 -3.41 -11.89
N ASN A 87 -6.21 -3.14 -10.60
CA ASN A 87 -6.01 -4.20 -9.60
C ASN A 87 -7.37 -4.55 -9.00
N PRO A 88 -7.88 -5.77 -9.25
CA PRO A 88 -9.22 -6.12 -8.78
C PRO A 88 -9.41 -5.99 -7.28
N VAL A 89 -8.38 -6.26 -6.51
CA VAL A 89 -8.47 -6.16 -5.05
C VAL A 89 -8.64 -4.71 -4.64
N LEU A 90 -7.83 -3.81 -5.20
CA LEU A 90 -7.93 -2.40 -4.86
C LEU A 90 -9.21 -1.78 -5.40
N LYS A 91 -9.61 -2.21 -6.57
CA LYS A 91 -10.83 -1.72 -7.17
C LYS A 91 -12.03 -2.05 -6.30
N ALA A 92 -12.10 -3.30 -5.86
CA ALA A 92 -13.21 -3.74 -5.00
C ALA A 92 -13.22 -2.97 -3.68
N ARG A 93 -12.03 -2.76 -3.11
CA ARG A 93 -11.92 -2.03 -1.86
C ARG A 93 -12.35 -0.59 -2.02
N TYR A 94 -11.90 0.03 -3.08
CA TYR A 94 -12.23 1.43 -3.34
C TYR A 94 -13.74 1.61 -3.47
N HIS A 95 -14.39 0.80 -4.28
CA HIS A 95 -15.83 0.92 -4.50
C HIS A 95 -16.62 0.62 -3.24
N HIS A 96 -16.18 -0.36 -2.48
CA HIS A 96 -16.82 -0.68 -1.22
C HIS A 96 -16.82 0.52 -0.27
N LEU A 97 -15.68 1.18 -0.16
CA LEU A 97 -15.55 2.32 0.73
C LEU A 97 -16.34 3.52 0.22
N ARG A 98 -16.33 3.75 -1.09
CA ARG A 98 -17.12 4.85 -1.64
C ARG A 98 -18.60 4.62 -1.43
N ASN A 99 -19.05 3.38 -1.56
CA ASN A 99 -20.45 3.05 -1.33
C ASN A 99 -20.85 3.24 0.12
N LYS A 100 -19.89 3.16 1.03
CA LYS A 100 -20.16 3.40 2.43
C LYS A 100 -20.11 4.89 2.79
N GLY A 101 -19.89 5.74 1.83
CA GLY A 101 -19.87 7.18 2.06
C GLY A 101 -18.51 7.78 2.31
N LYS A 102 -17.45 7.01 2.16
CA LYS A 102 -16.11 7.56 2.34
C LYS A 102 -15.74 8.44 1.16
N SER A 103 -14.98 9.48 1.41
CA SER A 103 -14.55 10.37 0.35
C SER A 103 -13.54 9.67 -0.55
N HIS A 104 -13.30 10.27 -1.71
CA HIS A 104 -12.30 9.74 -2.64
C HIS A 104 -10.93 9.63 -1.94
N LEU A 105 -10.52 10.66 -1.22
CA LEU A 105 -9.23 10.64 -0.56
C LEU A 105 -9.16 9.56 0.51
N GLU A 106 -10.20 9.44 1.30
CA GLU A 106 -10.23 8.40 2.34
C GLU A 106 -10.14 7.01 1.73
N ALA A 107 -10.88 6.79 0.65
CA ALA A 107 -10.87 5.50 -0.02
C ALA A 107 -9.52 5.22 -0.66
N LEU A 108 -8.91 6.26 -1.25
CA LEU A 108 -7.61 6.13 -1.89
C LEU A 108 -6.52 5.80 -0.87
N VAL A 109 -6.51 6.48 0.27
CA VAL A 109 -5.52 6.21 1.31
C VAL A 109 -5.69 4.78 1.86
N ALA A 110 -6.94 4.35 2.02
CA ALA A 110 -7.19 2.98 2.47
C ALA A 110 -6.68 1.98 1.44
N CYS A 111 -6.80 2.29 0.15
CA CYS A 111 -6.26 1.42 -0.89
C CYS A 111 -4.74 1.41 -0.88
N ALA A 112 -4.12 2.55 -0.60
CA ALA A 112 -2.66 2.59 -0.49
C ALA A 112 -2.19 1.72 0.67
N ARG A 113 -2.90 1.77 1.78
CA ARG A 113 -2.60 0.92 2.94
C ARG A 113 -2.75 -0.55 2.58
N LYS A 114 -3.84 -0.88 1.88
CA LYS A 114 -4.07 -2.26 1.44
C LYS A 114 -2.96 -2.72 0.49
N LEU A 115 -2.56 -1.85 -0.42
CA LEU A 115 -1.49 -2.16 -1.35
C LEU A 115 -0.19 -2.45 -0.61
N LEU A 116 0.13 -1.64 0.39
CA LEU A 116 1.34 -1.87 1.16
C LEU A 116 1.29 -3.23 1.86
N LEU A 117 0.13 -3.61 2.38
CA LEU A 117 0.00 -4.91 3.03
C LEU A 117 0.15 -6.05 2.03
N ILE A 118 -0.32 -5.85 0.80
CA ILE A 118 -0.13 -6.85 -0.24
C ILE A 118 1.35 -6.97 -0.57
N ILE A 119 2.04 -5.84 -0.71
CA ILE A 119 3.48 -5.86 -0.98
C ILE A 119 4.22 -6.58 0.15
N TYR A 120 3.87 -6.25 1.38
CA TYR A 120 4.49 -6.88 2.53
C TYR A 120 4.32 -8.41 2.47
N SER A 121 3.12 -8.84 2.15
CA SER A 121 2.80 -10.25 2.08
C SER A 121 3.56 -10.97 0.97
N VAL A 122 3.55 -10.42 -0.24
CA VAL A 122 4.20 -11.09 -1.36
C VAL A 122 5.72 -11.11 -1.19
N GLU A 123 6.30 -10.04 -0.65
CA GLU A 123 7.75 -10.01 -0.47
C GLU A 123 8.18 -10.88 0.71
N LYS A 124 7.40 -10.90 1.76
CA LYS A 124 7.74 -11.69 2.93
C LYS A 124 7.65 -13.18 2.63
N ASN A 125 6.63 -13.58 1.89
CA ASN A 125 6.38 -14.99 1.62
C ASN A 125 7.00 -15.48 0.32
N GLY A 126 7.52 -14.58 -0.49
CA GLY A 126 8.14 -14.95 -1.75
C GLY A 126 7.18 -15.51 -2.77
N LYS A 127 5.92 -15.06 -2.72
CA LYS A 127 4.90 -15.56 -3.62
C LYS A 127 4.32 -14.44 -4.45
N ARG A 128 4.05 -14.74 -5.70
CA ARG A 128 3.49 -13.74 -6.60
C ARG A 128 2.08 -13.37 -6.17
N PHE A 129 1.67 -12.19 -6.57
CA PHE A 129 0.32 -11.71 -6.30
C PHE A 129 -0.71 -12.55 -7.03
N TYR A 130 -1.85 -12.80 -6.40
CA TYR A 130 -2.97 -13.43 -7.06
C TYR A 130 -4.24 -12.76 -6.56
N VAL A 131 -5.30 -12.85 -7.37
CA VAL A 131 -6.59 -12.28 -7.00
C VAL A 131 -7.39 -13.35 -6.27
N PRO A 132 -7.83 -13.09 -5.04
CA PRO A 132 -8.63 -14.10 -4.33
C PRO A 132 -9.89 -14.45 -5.10
N SER A 133 -10.29 -15.72 -5.01
CA SER A 133 -11.42 -16.19 -5.80
C SER A 133 -12.72 -15.46 -5.54
N TYR A 134 -12.95 -15.02 -4.31
CA TYR A 134 -14.18 -14.31 -4.01
C TYR A 134 -14.24 -12.95 -4.70
N ILE A 135 -13.11 -12.43 -5.13
CA ILE A 135 -13.09 -11.18 -5.89
C ILE A 135 -13.22 -11.46 -7.38
N GLN A 136 -12.64 -12.57 -7.83
CA GLN A 136 -12.72 -12.91 -9.24
C GLN A 136 -14.14 -13.09 -9.72
N ASN A 137 -15.02 -13.47 -8.83
CA ASN A 137 -16.40 -13.74 -9.20
C ASN A 137 -17.30 -12.51 -9.18
N GLN A 138 -16.74 -11.36 -8.96
CA GLN A 138 -17.50 -10.12 -9.03
C GLN A 138 -17.34 -9.42 -10.38
#